data_e56bb3fe83776a26b1ba6f0f9dd97e36
#
_entry.id   e56bb3fe83776a26b1ba6f0f9dd97e36
#
_cell.length_a   1.000
_cell.length_b   1.000
_cell.length_c   1.000
_cell.angle_alpha   90.00
_cell.angle_beta   90.00
_cell.angle_gamma   90.00
#
_symmetry.space_group_name_H-M   'P 1'
#
loop_
_entity.id
_entity.type
_entity.pdbx_description
1 polymer ?
#
loop_
_entity_poly.entity_id
_entity_poly.type
_entity_poly.pdbx_seq_one_letter_code
_entity_poly.pdbx_strand_id
1 'polypeptide(L)'
;MNYHELISRAIDIQAHIRALEEEFPELVAIDTNSIQIEWDAFSALFPNDVHMEKHFIHEGYEHKRGWYNGAYIVTCREVKPDEA
;
A
#
# COMPACT_ATOMS: atom_id res chain seq x y z
N MET A 1 -28.62 -15.93 -4.63
CA MET A 1 -27.23 -15.67 -4.25
C MET A 1 -26.77 -16.69 -3.21
N ASN A 2 -25.61 -17.30 -3.39
CA ASN A 2 -25.08 -18.27 -2.44
C ASN A 2 -24.13 -17.58 -1.46
N TYR A 3 -24.63 -17.28 -0.26
CA TYR A 3 -23.83 -16.58 0.75
C TYR A 3 -22.71 -17.44 1.34
N HIS A 4 -22.86 -18.76 1.35
CA HIS A 4 -21.77 -19.66 1.78
C HIS A 4 -20.58 -19.58 0.84
N GLU A 5 -20.83 -19.56 -0.47
CA GLU A 5 -19.77 -19.40 -1.47
C GLU A 5 -19.12 -18.04 -1.36
N LEU A 6 -19.89 -16.98 -1.19
CA LEU A 6 -19.37 -15.62 -0.99
C LEU A 6 -18.41 -15.55 0.20
N ILE A 7 -18.84 -16.06 1.36
CA ILE A 7 -18.00 -16.00 2.57
C ILE A 7 -16.77 -16.89 2.43
N SER A 8 -16.91 -18.08 1.82
CA SER A 8 -15.78 -18.96 1.58
C SER A 8 -14.69 -18.28 0.74
N ARG A 9 -15.09 -17.60 -0.33
CA ARG A 9 -14.14 -16.88 -1.20
C ARG A 9 -13.50 -15.70 -0.46
N ALA A 10 -14.29 -14.98 0.35
CA ALA A 10 -13.76 -13.87 1.13
C ALA A 10 -12.72 -14.36 2.15
N ILE A 11 -12.97 -15.47 2.80
CA ILE A 11 -12.02 -16.09 3.74
C ILE A 11 -10.72 -16.47 3.01
N ASP A 12 -10.83 -17.05 1.81
CA ASP A 12 -9.64 -17.41 1.02
C ASP A 12 -8.80 -16.18 0.67
N ILE A 13 -9.45 -15.08 0.31
CA ILE A 13 -8.75 -13.80 0.02
C ILE A 13 -8.05 -13.29 1.28
N GLN A 14 -8.71 -13.32 2.43
CA GLN A 14 -8.09 -12.91 3.69
C GLN A 14 -6.87 -13.77 4.04
N ALA A 15 -6.93 -15.08 3.80
CA ALA A 15 -5.81 -15.97 4.02
C ALA A 15 -4.62 -15.64 3.10
N HIS A 16 -4.88 -15.31 1.84
CA HIS A 16 -3.84 -14.89 0.90
C HIS A 16 -3.20 -13.57 1.32
N ILE A 17 -3.98 -12.59 1.80
CA ILE A 17 -3.45 -11.32 2.28
C ILE A 17 -2.53 -11.55 3.48
N ARG A 18 -2.95 -12.37 4.46
CA ARG A 18 -2.13 -12.68 5.62
C ARG A 18 -0.82 -13.37 5.24
N ALA A 19 -0.88 -14.31 4.28
CA ALA A 19 0.32 -14.98 3.79
C ALA A 19 1.30 -14.01 3.14
N LEU A 20 0.80 -13.03 2.36
CA LEU A 20 1.63 -12.00 1.75
C LEU A 20 2.26 -11.09 2.81
N GLU A 21 1.51 -10.69 3.83
CA GLU A 21 2.03 -9.84 4.91
C GLU A 21 3.14 -10.54 5.68
N GLU A 22 3.02 -11.86 5.90
CA GLU A 22 4.07 -12.65 6.56
C GLU A 22 5.32 -12.80 5.69
N GLU A 23 5.13 -13.03 4.39
CA GLU A 23 6.24 -13.18 3.45
C GLU A 23 6.94 -11.87 3.14
N PHE A 24 6.19 -10.78 3.04
CA PHE A 24 6.69 -9.45 2.69
C PHE A 24 6.39 -8.45 3.78
N PRO A 25 7.29 -8.27 4.76
CA PRO A 25 7.07 -7.30 5.85
C PRO A 25 6.88 -5.85 5.37
N GLU A 26 7.30 -5.54 4.14
CA GLU A 26 7.14 -4.22 3.52
C GLU A 26 5.69 -3.92 3.16
N LEU A 27 4.83 -4.93 3.10
CA LEU A 27 3.41 -4.75 2.82
C LEU A 27 2.70 -4.30 4.10
N VAL A 28 2.05 -3.14 4.04
CA VAL A 28 1.33 -2.58 5.18
C VAL A 28 -0.15 -2.95 5.12
N ALA A 29 -0.80 -2.77 3.98
CA ALA A 29 -2.22 -3.09 3.83
C ALA A 29 -2.61 -3.24 2.35
N ILE A 30 -3.62 -4.05 2.10
CA ILE A 30 -4.23 -4.18 0.78
C ILE A 30 -5.74 -3.95 0.95
N ASP A 31 -6.31 -3.08 0.11
CA ASP A 31 -7.75 -2.97 -0.03
C ASP A 31 -8.13 -2.99 -1.52
N THR A 32 -9.41 -2.79 -1.82
CA THR A 32 -9.90 -2.89 -3.20
C THR A 32 -9.41 -1.76 -4.11
N ASN A 33 -8.94 -0.67 -3.53
CA ASN A 33 -8.57 0.54 -4.28
C ASN A 33 -7.09 0.85 -4.25
N SER A 34 -6.35 0.34 -3.28
CA SER A 34 -4.94 0.67 -3.12
C SER A 34 -4.15 -0.42 -2.41
N ILE A 35 -2.84 -0.39 -2.62
CA ILE A 35 -1.88 -1.23 -1.90
C ILE A 35 -0.94 -0.30 -1.17
N GLN A 36 -0.88 -0.41 0.15
CA GLN A 36 0.01 0.40 0.97
C GLN A 36 1.27 -0.40 1.30
N ILE A 37 2.44 0.18 1.00
CA ILE A 37 3.75 -0.42 1.27
C ILE A 37 4.60 0.57 2.07
N GLU A 38 5.66 0.07 2.69
CA GLU A 38 6.61 0.91 3.40
C GLU A 38 7.30 1.90 2.48
N TRP A 39 7.76 3.02 3.06
CA TRP A 39 8.40 4.12 2.32
C TRP A 39 9.56 3.66 1.45
N ASP A 40 10.45 2.84 2.01
CA ASP A 40 11.62 2.38 1.26
C ASP A 40 11.24 1.44 0.11
N ALA A 41 10.22 0.62 0.31
CA ALA A 41 9.70 -0.25 -0.74
C ALA A 41 9.08 0.57 -1.88
N PHE A 42 8.36 1.65 -1.54
CA PHE A 42 7.82 2.57 -2.54
C PHE A 42 8.95 3.22 -3.35
N SER A 43 9.98 3.70 -2.67
CA SER A 43 11.14 4.32 -3.34
C SER A 43 11.86 3.36 -4.27
N ALA A 44 11.92 2.08 -3.93
CA ALA A 44 12.49 1.06 -4.80
C ALA A 44 11.61 0.78 -6.02
N LEU A 45 10.28 0.81 -5.84
CA LEU A 45 9.31 0.59 -6.92
C LEU A 45 9.22 1.79 -7.87
N PHE A 46 9.38 3.01 -7.36
CA PHE A 46 9.36 4.26 -8.12
C PHE A 46 10.70 4.99 -7.99
N PRO A 47 11.76 4.49 -8.64
CA PRO A 47 13.09 5.08 -8.52
C PRO A 47 13.09 6.57 -8.93
N ASN A 48 13.69 7.42 -8.09
CA ASN A 48 13.75 8.87 -8.31
C ASN A 48 12.37 9.52 -8.48
N ASP A 49 11.34 8.91 -7.88
CA ASP A 49 9.93 9.36 -7.98
C ASP A 49 9.40 9.45 -9.43
N VAL A 50 10.02 8.74 -10.36
CA VAL A 50 9.52 8.64 -11.74
C VAL A 50 8.19 7.89 -11.74
N HIS A 51 7.19 8.42 -12.47
CA HIS A 51 5.82 7.90 -12.55
C HIS A 51 5.01 8.00 -11.26
N MET A 52 5.54 8.70 -10.25
CA MET A 52 4.76 9.03 -9.07
C MET A 52 3.70 10.06 -9.44
N GLU A 53 2.46 9.84 -8.97
CA GLU A 53 1.34 10.71 -9.30
C GLU A 53 1.22 11.88 -8.33
N LYS A 54 1.36 11.62 -7.03
CA LYS A 54 1.19 12.62 -5.98
C LYS A 54 2.25 12.51 -4.91
N HIS A 55 2.65 13.67 -4.40
CA HIS A 55 3.53 13.78 -3.25
C HIS A 55 3.06 14.98 -2.43
N PHE A 56 2.64 14.75 -1.19
CA PHE A 56 2.11 15.82 -0.34
C PHE A 56 2.34 15.52 1.15
N ILE A 57 2.21 16.56 1.98
CA ILE A 57 2.27 16.44 3.44
C ILE A 57 0.91 16.80 4.01
N HIS A 58 0.40 15.95 4.91
CA HIS A 58 -0.88 16.16 5.56
C HIS A 58 -0.84 15.62 6.99
N GLU A 59 -1.21 16.44 7.96
CA GLU A 59 -1.30 16.07 9.38
C GLU A 59 -0.04 15.42 9.95
N GLY A 60 1.12 15.91 9.56
CA GLY A 60 2.40 15.41 10.06
C GLY A 60 2.92 14.16 9.36
N TYR A 61 2.28 13.75 8.27
CA TYR A 61 2.73 12.63 7.45
C TYR A 61 3.02 13.05 6.03
N GLU A 62 4.12 12.55 5.51
CA GLU A 62 4.48 12.71 4.10
C GLU A 62 3.94 11.52 3.33
N HIS A 63 3.20 11.79 2.24
CA HIS A 63 2.52 10.78 1.42
C HIS A 63 3.06 10.78 0.01
N LYS A 64 3.23 9.58 -0.56
CA LYS A 64 3.49 9.41 -1.99
C LYS A 64 2.51 8.40 -2.55
N ARG A 65 2.07 8.62 -3.79
CA ARG A 65 1.11 7.77 -4.49
C ARG A 65 1.47 7.66 -5.95
N GLY A 66 1.30 6.48 -6.53
CA GLY A 66 1.55 6.26 -7.94
C GLY A 66 0.87 5.01 -8.45
N TRP A 67 0.82 4.88 -9.77
CA TRP A 67 0.27 3.72 -10.45
C TRP A 67 1.41 2.80 -10.89
N TYR A 68 1.25 1.51 -10.63
CA TYR A 68 2.20 0.50 -11.05
C TYR A 68 1.44 -0.72 -11.56
N ASN A 69 1.60 -1.03 -12.85
CA ASN A 69 0.92 -2.16 -13.51
C ASN A 69 -0.59 -2.22 -13.24
N GLY A 70 -1.25 -1.06 -13.26
CA GLY A 70 -2.69 -0.98 -13.03
C GLY A 70 -3.13 -0.95 -11.58
N ALA A 71 -2.19 -1.04 -10.64
CA ALA A 71 -2.49 -0.95 -9.21
C ALA A 71 -2.09 0.42 -8.65
N TYR A 72 -2.92 0.96 -7.77
CA TYR A 72 -2.62 2.21 -7.09
C TYR A 72 -1.82 1.93 -5.82
N ILE A 73 -0.59 2.40 -5.81
CA ILE A 73 0.36 2.13 -4.72
C ILE A 73 0.50 3.39 -3.88
N VAL A 74 0.41 3.24 -2.57
CA VAL A 74 0.50 4.36 -1.62
C VAL A 74 1.52 4.06 -0.54
N THR A 75 2.13 5.12 -0.02
CA THR A 75 3.01 5.04 1.14
C THR A 75 2.92 6.33 1.94
N CYS A 76 3.32 6.26 3.20
CA CYS A 76 3.48 7.44 4.02
C CYS A 76 4.57 7.20 5.06
N ARG A 77 5.10 8.31 5.58
CA ARG A 77 6.00 8.29 6.73
C ARG A 77 5.74 9.50 7.59
N GLU A 78 6.07 9.39 8.88
CA GLU A 78 5.98 10.51 9.79
C GLU A 78 7.04 11.55 9.45
N VAL A 79 6.64 12.83 9.39
CA VAL A 79 7.57 13.94 9.20
C VAL A 79 8.02 14.40 10.58
N LYS A 80 9.32 14.29 10.84
CA LYS A 80 9.88 14.77 12.10
C LYS A 80 9.91 16.29 12.11
N PRO A 81 9.60 16.94 13.26
CA PRO A 81 9.62 18.40 13.34
C PRO A 81 10.94 19.04 12.90
N ASP A 82 12.05 18.35 13.11
CA ASP A 82 13.38 18.86 12.76
C ASP A 82 13.66 18.84 11.25
N GLU A 83 12.82 18.17 10.47
CA GLU A 83 12.93 18.06 9.01
C GLU A 83 11.96 19.00 8.29
N ALA A 84 11.12 19.69 9.05
CA ALA A 84 10.08 20.56 8.50
C ALA A 84 10.69 21.92 8.04
#